data_b8661d8b946dd2cab84ef7ff2a093227
#
_entry.id   b8661d8b946dd2cab84ef7ff2a093227
#
_cell.length_a   1.000
_cell.length_b   1.000
_cell.length_c   1.000
_cell.angle_alpha   90.00
_cell.angle_beta   90.00
_cell.angle_gamma   90.00
#
_symmetry.space_group_name_H-M   'P 1'
#
loop_
_entity.id
_entity.type
_entity.pdbx_description
1 polymer ?
#
loop_
_entity_poly.entity_id
_entity_poly.type
_entity_poly.pdbx_seq_one_letter_code
_entity_poly.pdbx_strand_id
1 'polypeptide(L)'
;MRFGTLFATLGSNDKKNSMLTFVEFIERAIKRNWDLPALSNYREAPMSYGQVGKMIKKIHRALAECGIAEDEKVVQVGRNNVNWAVTFLATTSYGTVSVPILQDFSIPDLENTINHSDAVLVFVSDYIFENMDVTKFPKIRGFISLDDYRVLYSIDEKVNQAFANYNNDIDVSRDKFALKHIAHDRLAAISYTSGTSGHSKGVMLTHGNYATNVEFGTEVIPLKSGDRMVSLLPLAHAYGLAFEFLTEFSLGCHITFLGKIPSPQVLLQAFGEIKPGLVVVVPLIIEKIYKAKIKPAISKGLPKFLLSVPGLRRIVYSKVRKELEDAFGGNFYEVIIGGAALNKEVESFLNRIGFRYTVGYGMTECAPIITYAPWDTARKFSCGYPIRRCQVRIDSPDPMHIEGEVLVKGTQVMMGYYKNPEATAATFDSEGWLKTGDTGTITADGYLTLKGRCKNMILGASGQNIYPEEIEAQINNLPYVVESLVVERGGKLHALIVPDKEKAEKDGLDREKIMIEFEKNQKELNKLMPNYMAISKIELQEEEFVKTPKKSIKRYLYN
;
A
#
# COMPACT_ATOMS: atom_id res chain seq x y z
N MET A 1 6.63 11.15 -29.88
CA MET A 1 6.47 12.63 -30.00
C MET A 1 5.18 13.06 -29.33
N ARG A 2 5.23 14.08 -28.44
CA ARG A 2 4.13 14.85 -27.86
C ARG A 2 3.34 14.25 -26.70
N PHE A 3 3.96 14.19 -25.50
CA PHE A 3 3.24 14.32 -24.22
C PHE A 3 3.86 15.38 -23.28
N GLY A 4 5.05 15.90 -23.62
CA GLY A 4 5.77 16.89 -22.79
C GLY A 4 5.22 18.32 -22.79
N THR A 5 4.18 18.65 -23.59
CA THR A 5 3.68 20.02 -23.75
C THR A 5 2.27 20.23 -23.16
N LEU A 6 1.68 19.19 -22.51
CA LEU A 6 0.30 19.27 -22.02
C LEU A 6 0.17 19.84 -20.60
N PHE A 7 1.24 19.92 -19.85
CA PHE A 7 1.18 20.37 -18.44
C PHE A 7 1.35 21.88 -18.21
N ALA A 8 1.82 22.62 -19.20
CA ALA A 8 2.04 24.09 -19.07
C ALA A 8 0.82 24.97 -19.44
N THR A 9 -0.29 24.39 -19.95
CA THR A 9 -1.44 25.16 -20.47
C THR A 9 -2.79 24.86 -19.83
N LEU A 10 -2.86 24.16 -18.69
CA LEU A 10 -4.12 23.81 -18.01
C LEU A 10 -4.58 24.82 -16.94
N GLY A 11 -4.13 26.08 -17.04
CA GLY A 11 -4.51 27.14 -16.10
C GLY A 11 -5.80 27.91 -16.41
N SER A 12 -6.61 27.61 -17.43
CA SER A 12 -7.72 28.50 -17.80
C SER A 12 -9.01 27.88 -18.33
N ASN A 13 -9.27 26.58 -18.19
CA ASN A 13 -10.51 25.96 -18.64
C ASN A 13 -11.24 25.10 -17.60
N ASP A 14 -11.19 25.49 -16.32
CA ASP A 14 -11.70 24.71 -15.18
C ASP A 14 -13.25 24.65 -15.04
N LYS A 15 -14.02 25.21 -15.96
CA LYS A 15 -15.49 25.21 -15.83
C LYS A 15 -16.23 24.06 -16.53
N LYS A 16 -15.55 23.07 -17.13
CA LYS A 16 -16.19 21.97 -17.86
C LYS A 16 -15.93 20.55 -17.37
N ASN A 17 -15.08 20.32 -16.37
CA ASN A 17 -14.87 18.97 -15.80
C ASN A 17 -14.91 19.03 -14.27
N SER A 18 -16.11 19.09 -13.69
CA SER A 18 -16.28 18.79 -12.27
C SER A 18 -15.88 17.32 -12.02
N MET A 19 -14.97 17.09 -11.07
CA MET A 19 -14.62 15.74 -10.62
C MET A 19 -15.88 15.01 -10.15
N LEU A 20 -16.07 13.75 -10.58
CA LEU A 20 -17.11 12.89 -10.05
C LEU A 20 -16.91 12.69 -8.55
N THR A 21 -18.00 12.58 -7.80
CA THR A 21 -17.91 12.16 -6.41
C THR A 21 -17.51 10.70 -6.34
N PHE A 22 -16.94 10.28 -5.21
CA PHE A 22 -16.54 8.89 -5.01
C PHE A 22 -17.71 7.92 -5.18
N VAL A 23 -18.91 8.30 -4.70
CA VAL A 23 -20.12 7.48 -4.85
C VAL A 23 -20.59 7.41 -6.30
N GLU A 24 -20.42 8.48 -7.09
CA GLU A 24 -20.72 8.44 -8.53
C GLU A 24 -19.81 7.51 -9.31
N PHE A 25 -18.52 7.38 -8.93
CA PHE A 25 -17.64 6.35 -9.50
C PHE A 25 -18.18 4.95 -9.25
N ILE A 26 -18.60 4.64 -8.01
CA ILE A 26 -19.18 3.35 -7.64
C ILE A 26 -20.47 3.08 -8.45
N GLU A 27 -21.39 4.05 -8.47
CA GLU A 27 -22.67 3.89 -9.17
C GLU A 27 -22.47 3.67 -10.67
N ARG A 28 -21.61 4.46 -11.31
CA ARG A 28 -21.31 4.32 -12.75
C ARG A 28 -20.68 2.99 -13.08
N ALA A 29 -19.71 2.52 -12.26
CA ALA A 29 -19.08 1.22 -12.45
C ALA A 29 -20.11 0.09 -12.42
N ILE A 30 -21.00 0.08 -11.43
CA ILE A 30 -22.05 -0.91 -11.28
C ILE A 30 -23.04 -0.87 -12.46
N LYS A 31 -23.57 0.30 -12.79
CA LYS A 31 -24.54 0.44 -13.89
C LYS A 31 -23.96 0.05 -15.24
N ARG A 32 -22.74 0.50 -15.52
CA ARG A 32 -22.06 0.26 -16.81
C ARG A 32 -21.75 -1.22 -17.03
N ASN A 33 -21.38 -1.93 -15.97
CA ASN A 33 -20.86 -3.29 -16.04
C ASN A 33 -21.80 -4.34 -15.42
N TRP A 34 -23.09 -4.05 -15.29
CA TRP A 34 -24.10 -4.77 -14.49
C TRP A 34 -23.99 -6.30 -14.56
N ASP A 35 -23.81 -6.86 -15.77
CA ASP A 35 -23.78 -8.30 -16.02
C ASP A 35 -22.36 -8.89 -16.03
N LEU A 36 -21.32 -8.04 -15.96
CA LEU A 36 -19.94 -8.49 -15.96
C LEU A 36 -19.52 -8.99 -14.58
N PRO A 37 -18.59 -9.96 -14.50
CA PRO A 37 -17.92 -10.33 -13.26
C PRO A 37 -17.25 -9.11 -12.61
N ALA A 38 -17.48 -8.92 -11.30
CA ALA A 38 -16.90 -7.83 -10.52
C ALA A 38 -15.91 -8.35 -9.48
N LEU A 39 -16.36 -9.20 -8.58
CA LEU A 39 -15.61 -9.66 -7.41
C LEU A 39 -15.70 -11.17 -7.26
N SER A 40 -14.61 -11.81 -6.86
CA SER A 40 -14.60 -13.21 -6.44
C SER A 40 -13.58 -13.47 -5.36
N ASN A 41 -13.83 -14.45 -4.49
CA ASN A 41 -12.74 -15.08 -3.75
C ASN A 41 -12.03 -16.07 -4.68
N TYR A 42 -10.74 -16.30 -4.45
CA TYR A 42 -9.95 -17.19 -5.29
C TYR A 42 -10.54 -18.60 -5.31
N ARG A 43 -10.78 -19.13 -6.51
CA ARG A 43 -11.43 -20.41 -6.80
C ARG A 43 -12.92 -20.50 -6.45
N GLU A 44 -13.56 -19.37 -6.25
CA GLU A 44 -15.02 -19.31 -6.11
C GLU A 44 -15.65 -18.66 -7.35
N ALA A 45 -16.95 -18.88 -7.51
CA ALA A 45 -17.72 -18.26 -8.58
C ALA A 45 -17.73 -16.73 -8.46
N PRO A 46 -17.57 -15.99 -9.55
CA PRO A 46 -17.58 -14.54 -9.49
C PRO A 46 -18.99 -13.98 -9.26
N MET A 47 -19.05 -12.93 -8.47
CA MET A 47 -20.22 -12.06 -8.32
C MET A 47 -20.22 -11.00 -9.42
N SER A 48 -21.37 -10.75 -10.06
CA SER A 48 -21.49 -9.67 -11.05
C SER A 48 -21.57 -8.30 -10.39
N TYR A 49 -21.31 -7.23 -11.15
CA TYR A 49 -21.51 -5.84 -10.69
C TYR A 49 -22.95 -5.60 -10.20
N GLY A 50 -23.94 -6.16 -10.89
CA GLY A 50 -25.33 -6.09 -10.47
C GLY A 50 -25.60 -6.77 -9.14
N GLN A 51 -24.97 -7.93 -8.89
CA GLN A 51 -25.06 -8.61 -7.59
C GLN A 51 -24.37 -7.80 -6.49
N VAL A 52 -23.22 -7.20 -6.77
CA VAL A 52 -22.55 -6.25 -5.83
C VAL A 52 -23.49 -5.09 -5.51
N GLY A 53 -24.13 -4.49 -6.52
CA GLY A 53 -25.12 -3.43 -6.32
C GLY A 53 -26.30 -3.84 -5.45
N LYS A 54 -26.83 -5.05 -5.64
CA LYS A 54 -27.88 -5.62 -4.78
C LYS A 54 -27.42 -5.80 -3.33
N MET A 55 -26.19 -6.32 -3.12
CA MET A 55 -25.64 -6.47 -1.77
C MET A 55 -25.45 -5.12 -1.08
N ILE A 56 -24.91 -4.11 -1.78
CA ILE A 56 -24.81 -2.73 -1.25
C ILE A 56 -26.19 -2.27 -0.76
N LYS A 57 -27.24 -2.43 -1.56
CA LYS A 57 -28.60 -2.02 -1.17
C LYS A 57 -29.17 -2.83 0.01
N LYS A 58 -28.83 -4.11 0.12
CA LYS A 58 -29.20 -4.92 1.30
C LYS A 58 -28.54 -4.40 2.57
N ILE A 59 -27.25 -4.06 2.51
CA ILE A 59 -26.54 -3.46 3.65
C ILE A 59 -27.11 -2.07 3.97
N HIS A 60 -27.39 -1.23 2.97
CA HIS A 60 -28.06 0.07 3.19
C HIS A 60 -29.38 -0.09 3.93
N ARG A 61 -30.23 -1.07 3.52
CA ARG A 61 -31.48 -1.37 4.21
C ARG A 61 -31.22 -1.78 5.66
N ALA A 62 -30.30 -2.71 5.90
CA ALA A 62 -29.98 -3.16 7.25
C ALA A 62 -29.45 -2.01 8.13
N LEU A 63 -28.58 -1.14 7.63
CA LEU A 63 -28.10 0.03 8.36
C LEU A 63 -29.24 1.00 8.71
N ALA A 64 -30.18 1.23 7.77
CA ALA A 64 -31.36 2.06 8.00
C ALA A 64 -32.30 1.45 9.05
N GLU A 65 -32.58 0.15 8.96
CA GLU A 65 -33.42 -0.60 9.93
C GLU A 65 -32.77 -0.62 11.33
N CYS A 66 -31.44 -0.71 11.41
CA CYS A 66 -30.70 -0.53 12.65
C CYS A 66 -30.82 0.91 13.19
N GLY A 67 -31.27 1.88 12.38
CA GLY A 67 -31.25 3.29 12.73
C GLY A 67 -29.84 3.85 12.83
N ILE A 68 -28.91 3.38 12.00
CA ILE A 68 -27.57 3.94 11.88
C ILE A 68 -27.67 5.26 11.11
N ALA A 69 -27.19 6.33 11.69
CA ALA A 69 -27.21 7.65 11.07
C ALA A 69 -25.99 7.85 10.15
N GLU A 70 -26.10 8.84 9.26
CA GLU A 70 -24.94 9.33 8.51
C GLU A 70 -23.88 9.88 9.47
N ASP A 71 -22.61 9.80 9.06
CA ASP A 71 -21.43 10.17 9.87
C ASP A 71 -21.16 9.27 11.09
N GLU A 72 -22.06 8.33 11.45
CA GLU A 72 -21.70 7.31 12.43
C GLU A 72 -20.60 6.39 11.85
N LYS A 73 -19.74 5.91 12.76
CA LYS A 73 -18.56 5.13 12.39
C LYS A 73 -18.90 3.65 12.41
N VAL A 74 -18.52 2.96 11.33
CA VAL A 74 -18.71 1.52 11.17
C VAL A 74 -17.34 0.89 10.94
N VAL A 75 -16.91 0.05 11.88
CA VAL A 75 -15.64 -0.68 11.77
C VAL A 75 -15.80 -1.87 10.84
N GLN A 76 -14.76 -2.14 10.07
CA GLN A 76 -14.59 -3.41 9.38
C GLN A 76 -13.18 -3.95 9.58
N VAL A 77 -13.08 -5.21 10.02
CA VAL A 77 -11.80 -5.88 10.29
C VAL A 77 -11.87 -7.35 9.88
N GLY A 78 -10.97 -7.74 8.98
CA GLY A 78 -10.92 -9.10 8.43
C GLY A 78 -9.99 -9.19 7.23
N ARG A 79 -9.90 -10.41 6.70
CA ARG A 79 -9.14 -10.65 5.46
C ARG A 79 -9.89 -10.10 4.26
N ASN A 80 -9.11 -9.76 3.21
CA ASN A 80 -9.70 -9.42 1.93
C ASN A 80 -10.61 -10.55 1.45
N ASN A 81 -11.86 -10.23 1.21
CA ASN A 81 -12.84 -11.08 0.55
C ASN A 81 -13.94 -10.23 -0.08
N VAL A 82 -14.85 -10.86 -0.80
CA VAL A 82 -15.96 -10.18 -1.47
C VAL A 82 -16.80 -9.37 -0.47
N ASN A 83 -17.13 -9.95 0.68
CA ASN A 83 -17.97 -9.28 1.68
C ASN A 83 -17.28 -8.08 2.30
N TRP A 84 -15.95 -8.15 2.55
CA TRP A 84 -15.17 -7.01 3.01
C TRP A 84 -15.26 -5.84 2.02
N ALA A 85 -15.03 -6.14 0.73
CA ALA A 85 -15.06 -5.14 -0.33
C ALA A 85 -16.45 -4.51 -0.48
N VAL A 86 -17.50 -5.32 -0.48
CA VAL A 86 -18.90 -4.85 -0.56
C VAL A 86 -19.27 -4.03 0.68
N THR A 87 -18.86 -4.44 1.87
CA THR A 87 -19.10 -3.69 3.12
C THR A 87 -18.47 -2.29 3.04
N PHE A 88 -17.23 -2.17 2.53
CA PHE A 88 -16.60 -0.85 2.35
C PHE A 88 -17.39 0.04 1.39
N LEU A 89 -17.79 -0.49 0.22
CA LEU A 89 -18.60 0.26 -0.74
C LEU A 89 -19.95 0.65 -0.15
N ALA A 90 -20.58 -0.25 0.59
CA ALA A 90 -21.91 -0.02 1.18
C ALA A 90 -21.85 1.04 2.29
N THR A 91 -20.93 0.91 3.25
CA THR A 91 -20.81 1.86 4.36
C THR A 91 -20.48 3.26 3.87
N THR A 92 -19.51 3.41 2.96
CA THR A 92 -19.15 4.71 2.40
C THR A 92 -20.27 5.29 1.54
N SER A 93 -20.95 4.50 0.72
CA SER A 93 -22.06 4.99 -0.14
C SER A 93 -23.39 5.19 0.60
N TYR A 94 -23.53 4.67 1.81
CA TYR A 94 -24.65 4.99 2.72
C TYR A 94 -24.49 6.38 3.34
N GLY A 95 -23.24 6.81 3.56
CA GLY A 95 -22.88 8.07 4.21
C GLY A 95 -22.37 7.88 5.64
N THR A 96 -22.15 6.64 6.09
CA THR A 96 -21.40 6.35 7.31
C THR A 96 -19.92 6.49 7.07
N VAL A 97 -19.14 6.65 8.15
CA VAL A 97 -17.69 6.69 8.09
C VAL A 97 -17.13 5.29 8.26
N SER A 98 -16.52 4.73 7.22
CA SER A 98 -15.85 3.43 7.31
C SER A 98 -14.58 3.52 8.16
N VAL A 99 -14.35 2.52 9.02
CA VAL A 99 -13.12 2.40 9.81
C VAL A 99 -12.46 1.06 9.48
N PRO A 100 -11.72 0.99 8.37
CA PRO A 100 -11.01 -0.23 7.99
C PRO A 100 -9.80 -0.45 8.90
N ILE A 101 -9.75 -1.60 9.59
CA ILE A 101 -8.66 -1.97 10.48
C ILE A 101 -7.93 -3.18 9.91
N LEU A 102 -6.59 -3.14 9.95
CA LEU A 102 -5.76 -4.26 9.53
C LEU A 102 -5.99 -5.48 10.43
N GLN A 103 -6.20 -6.63 9.81
CA GLN A 103 -6.41 -7.92 10.49
C GLN A 103 -5.24 -8.35 11.37
N ASP A 104 -4.03 -7.83 11.09
CA ASP A 104 -2.78 -8.16 11.79
C ASP A 104 -2.57 -7.33 13.08
N PHE A 105 -3.54 -6.50 13.47
CA PHE A 105 -3.50 -5.82 14.75
C PHE A 105 -3.66 -6.86 15.88
N SER A 106 -2.92 -6.66 16.98
CA SER A 106 -3.13 -7.44 18.19
C SER A 106 -4.53 -7.17 18.77
N ILE A 107 -5.09 -8.11 19.53
CA ILE A 107 -6.41 -7.89 20.15
C ILE A 107 -6.44 -6.61 21.00
N PRO A 108 -5.43 -6.27 21.84
CA PRO A 108 -5.39 -4.99 22.54
C PRO A 108 -5.37 -3.77 21.60
N ASP A 109 -4.66 -3.84 20.47
CA ASP A 109 -4.64 -2.74 19.50
C ASP A 109 -5.99 -2.60 18.79
N LEU A 110 -6.68 -3.71 18.50
CA LEU A 110 -8.04 -3.71 17.96
C LEU A 110 -9.03 -3.05 18.95
N GLU A 111 -8.99 -3.48 20.22
CA GLU A 111 -9.82 -2.92 21.29
C GLU A 111 -9.63 -1.40 21.41
N ASN A 112 -8.40 -0.95 21.49
CA ASN A 112 -8.05 0.46 21.55
C ASN A 112 -8.53 1.24 20.31
N THR A 113 -8.32 0.69 19.11
CA THR A 113 -8.66 1.36 17.86
C THR A 113 -10.17 1.45 17.67
N ILE A 114 -10.91 0.39 17.94
CA ILE A 114 -12.38 0.35 17.85
C ILE A 114 -12.99 1.36 18.82
N ASN A 115 -12.56 1.35 20.08
CA ASN A 115 -13.07 2.30 21.08
C ASN A 115 -12.70 3.75 20.77
N HIS A 116 -11.48 4.00 20.28
CA HIS A 116 -11.04 5.35 19.88
C HIS A 116 -11.85 5.89 18.72
N SER A 117 -12.29 5.03 17.78
CA SER A 117 -13.03 5.44 16.59
C SER A 117 -14.44 5.95 16.86
N ASP A 118 -15.02 5.69 18.04
CA ASP A 118 -16.44 5.91 18.36
C ASP A 118 -17.40 5.14 17.43
N ALA A 119 -16.97 3.99 16.94
CA ALA A 119 -17.84 3.17 16.11
C ALA A 119 -19.04 2.65 16.90
N VAL A 120 -20.14 2.44 16.16
CA VAL A 120 -21.40 1.92 16.71
C VAL A 120 -21.72 0.52 16.23
N LEU A 121 -21.09 0.08 15.13
CA LEU A 121 -21.26 -1.25 14.55
C LEU A 121 -19.92 -1.79 14.06
N VAL A 122 -19.71 -3.09 14.18
CA VAL A 122 -18.49 -3.78 13.74
C VAL A 122 -18.83 -4.91 12.80
N PHE A 123 -18.28 -4.87 11.58
CA PHE A 123 -18.20 -6.03 10.70
C PHE A 123 -16.85 -6.70 10.92
N VAL A 124 -16.84 -7.98 11.30
CA VAL A 124 -15.63 -8.69 11.70
C VAL A 124 -15.61 -10.12 11.16
N SER A 125 -14.43 -10.62 10.74
CA SER A 125 -14.28 -12.04 10.42
C SER A 125 -14.40 -12.90 11.68
N ASP A 126 -15.07 -14.06 11.57
CA ASP A 126 -15.36 -14.94 12.70
C ASP A 126 -14.11 -15.29 13.53
N TYR A 127 -13.01 -15.65 12.86
CA TYR A 127 -11.76 -16.04 13.52
C TYR A 127 -11.12 -14.92 14.36
N ILE A 128 -11.42 -13.64 14.07
CA ILE A 128 -10.99 -12.51 14.90
C ILE A 128 -11.94 -12.36 16.07
N PHE A 129 -13.26 -12.42 15.79
CA PHE A 129 -14.29 -12.25 16.81
C PHE A 129 -14.17 -13.27 17.96
N GLU A 130 -13.84 -14.52 17.65
CA GLU A 130 -13.62 -15.59 18.64
C GLU A 130 -12.61 -15.24 19.74
N ASN A 131 -11.72 -14.29 19.46
CA ASN A 131 -10.68 -13.83 20.39
C ASN A 131 -11.01 -12.46 21.05
N MET A 132 -12.17 -11.88 20.77
CA MET A 132 -12.58 -10.57 21.28
C MET A 132 -13.45 -10.71 22.53
N ASP A 133 -13.22 -9.85 23.52
CA ASP A 133 -14.08 -9.71 24.68
C ASP A 133 -15.08 -8.58 24.43
N VAL A 134 -16.32 -8.93 24.10
CA VAL A 134 -17.39 -7.99 23.74
C VAL A 134 -17.70 -6.98 24.85
N THR A 135 -17.41 -7.28 26.11
CA THR A 135 -17.66 -6.39 27.26
C THR A 135 -16.77 -5.14 27.25
N LYS A 136 -15.68 -5.19 26.49
CA LYS A 136 -14.75 -4.07 26.34
C LYS A 136 -15.20 -3.00 25.33
N PHE A 137 -16.33 -3.20 24.65
CA PHE A 137 -16.83 -2.32 23.59
C PHE A 137 -18.20 -1.71 23.95
N PRO A 138 -18.26 -0.80 24.93
CA PRO A 138 -19.53 -0.31 25.48
C PRO A 138 -20.38 0.52 24.50
N LYS A 139 -19.80 1.01 23.39
CA LYS A 139 -20.51 1.79 22.37
C LYS A 139 -21.00 0.94 21.20
N ILE A 140 -20.50 -0.29 21.06
CA ILE A 140 -20.85 -1.16 19.93
C ILE A 140 -22.23 -1.77 20.17
N ARG A 141 -23.14 -1.51 19.25
CA ARG A 141 -24.50 -2.03 19.25
C ARG A 141 -24.58 -3.45 18.74
N GLY A 142 -23.68 -3.85 17.82
CA GLY A 142 -23.60 -5.20 17.31
C GLY A 142 -22.31 -5.52 16.55
N PHE A 143 -21.99 -6.80 16.55
CA PHE A 143 -20.90 -7.41 15.76
C PHE A 143 -21.52 -8.31 14.69
N ILE A 144 -21.18 -8.04 13.45
CA ILE A 144 -21.70 -8.73 12.26
C ILE A 144 -20.57 -9.49 11.60
N SER A 145 -20.82 -10.75 11.23
CA SER A 145 -19.86 -11.56 10.50
C SER A 145 -19.59 -10.98 9.11
N LEU A 146 -18.32 -10.84 8.74
CA LEU A 146 -17.90 -10.58 7.35
C LEU A 146 -18.00 -11.84 6.46
N ASP A 147 -18.20 -13.01 7.05
CA ASP A 147 -18.23 -14.26 6.28
C ASP A 147 -19.62 -14.50 5.66
N ASP A 148 -20.71 -14.13 6.36
CA ASP A 148 -22.08 -14.35 5.90
C ASP A 148 -23.12 -13.30 6.33
N TYR A 149 -22.69 -12.22 6.98
CA TYR A 149 -23.54 -11.14 7.51
C TYR A 149 -24.51 -11.56 8.63
N ARG A 150 -24.29 -12.70 9.31
CA ARG A 150 -25.06 -13.04 10.52
C ARG A 150 -24.61 -12.17 11.70
N VAL A 151 -25.50 -11.99 12.65
CA VAL A 151 -25.16 -11.34 13.93
C VAL A 151 -24.34 -12.31 14.78
N LEU A 152 -23.14 -11.89 15.18
CA LEU A 152 -22.25 -12.63 16.08
C LEU A 152 -22.61 -12.30 17.55
N TYR A 153 -22.88 -11.03 17.81
CA TYR A 153 -23.31 -10.52 19.12
C TYR A 153 -24.03 -9.19 18.95
N SER A 154 -25.07 -8.93 19.72
CA SER A 154 -25.75 -7.63 19.74
C SER A 154 -26.41 -7.36 21.09
N ILE A 155 -26.35 -6.11 21.50
CA ILE A 155 -27.10 -5.55 22.64
C ILE A 155 -28.35 -4.78 22.17
N ASP A 156 -28.57 -4.69 20.87
CA ASP A 156 -29.64 -3.91 20.26
C ASP A 156 -30.53 -4.79 19.38
N GLU A 157 -31.80 -4.92 19.78
CA GLU A 157 -32.78 -5.74 19.09
C GLU A 157 -33.00 -5.30 17.63
N LYS A 158 -32.85 -4.02 17.30
CA LYS A 158 -32.94 -3.53 15.93
C LYS A 158 -31.85 -4.14 15.04
N VAL A 159 -30.64 -4.32 15.57
CA VAL A 159 -29.53 -4.96 14.86
C VAL A 159 -29.88 -6.43 14.58
N ASN A 160 -30.42 -7.17 15.57
CA ASN A 160 -30.82 -8.55 15.41
C ASN A 160 -31.87 -8.70 14.30
N GLN A 161 -32.92 -7.86 14.32
CA GLN A 161 -34.01 -7.89 13.35
C GLN A 161 -33.55 -7.49 11.94
N ALA A 162 -32.76 -6.43 11.82
CA ALA A 162 -32.26 -5.93 10.54
C ALA A 162 -31.41 -6.98 9.80
N PHE A 163 -30.49 -7.64 10.51
CA PHE A 163 -29.63 -8.65 9.92
C PHE A 163 -30.27 -10.02 9.79
N ALA A 164 -31.29 -10.37 10.59
CA ALA A 164 -32.15 -11.52 10.32
C ALA A 164 -32.88 -11.39 8.97
N ASN A 165 -33.25 -10.17 8.59
CA ASN A 165 -33.88 -9.85 7.32
C ASN A 165 -32.91 -9.62 6.15
N TYR A 166 -31.59 -9.66 6.38
CA TYR A 166 -30.58 -9.35 5.38
C TYR A 166 -30.73 -10.16 4.09
N ASN A 167 -31.07 -11.45 4.20
CA ASN A 167 -31.20 -12.35 3.05
C ASN A 167 -32.51 -12.16 2.26
N ASN A 168 -33.45 -11.37 2.77
CA ASN A 168 -34.69 -11.11 2.04
C ASN A 168 -34.40 -10.40 0.71
N ASP A 169 -35.17 -10.78 -0.32
CA ASP A 169 -34.98 -10.20 -1.66
C ASP A 169 -35.20 -8.68 -1.67
N ILE A 170 -34.52 -8.05 -2.59
CA ILE A 170 -34.61 -6.62 -2.83
C ILE A 170 -34.82 -6.39 -4.34
N ASP A 171 -35.87 -5.62 -4.68
CA ASP A 171 -36.13 -5.25 -6.09
C ASP A 171 -35.15 -4.17 -6.55
N VAL A 172 -34.00 -4.60 -7.05
CA VAL A 172 -32.98 -3.74 -7.62
C VAL A 172 -32.60 -4.24 -9.00
N SER A 173 -32.96 -3.47 -10.02
CA SER A 173 -32.52 -3.65 -11.41
C SER A 173 -31.49 -2.59 -11.78
N ARG A 174 -30.82 -2.79 -12.91
CA ARG A 174 -29.85 -1.83 -13.45
C ARG A 174 -30.40 -0.40 -13.53
N ASP A 175 -31.61 -0.23 -14.03
CA ASP A 175 -32.23 1.07 -14.25
C ASP A 175 -32.66 1.74 -12.94
N LYS A 176 -33.08 0.94 -11.95
CA LYS A 176 -33.50 1.40 -10.61
C LYS A 176 -32.34 1.60 -9.65
N PHE A 177 -31.14 1.10 -9.97
CA PHE A 177 -29.98 1.24 -9.09
C PHE A 177 -29.54 2.71 -9.04
N ALA A 178 -29.55 3.29 -7.87
CA ALA A 178 -29.05 4.63 -7.61
C ALA A 178 -28.44 4.70 -6.20
N LEU A 179 -27.36 5.42 -6.04
CA LEU A 179 -26.75 5.71 -4.75
C LEU A 179 -27.01 7.17 -4.37
N LYS A 180 -26.93 7.47 -3.08
CA LYS A 180 -27.11 8.84 -2.59
C LYS A 180 -25.92 9.68 -3.01
N HIS A 181 -26.17 10.93 -3.47
CA HIS A 181 -25.10 11.88 -3.68
C HIS A 181 -24.46 12.26 -2.34
N ILE A 182 -23.14 12.16 -2.23
CA ILE A 182 -22.36 12.56 -1.06
C ILE A 182 -21.28 13.55 -1.52
N ALA A 183 -21.22 14.70 -0.87
CA ALA A 183 -20.28 15.76 -1.23
C ALA A 183 -18.82 15.37 -0.94
N HIS A 184 -17.89 15.99 -1.66
CA HIS A 184 -16.45 15.68 -1.56
C HIS A 184 -15.84 15.94 -0.18
N ASP A 185 -16.34 16.93 0.55
CA ASP A 185 -15.83 17.33 1.87
C ASP A 185 -16.33 16.45 3.02
N ARG A 186 -17.32 15.56 2.78
CA ARG A 186 -17.80 14.60 3.80
C ARG A 186 -16.74 13.56 4.12
N LEU A 187 -16.61 13.25 5.39
CA LEU A 187 -15.71 12.19 5.88
C LEU A 187 -16.19 10.83 5.37
N ALA A 188 -15.33 10.10 4.68
CA ALA A 188 -15.61 8.76 4.13
C ALA A 188 -15.02 7.65 4.98
N ALA A 189 -13.81 7.86 5.50
CA ALA A 189 -13.14 6.85 6.32
C ALA A 189 -12.17 7.45 7.34
N ILE A 190 -11.89 6.65 8.39
CA ILE A 190 -10.78 6.87 9.31
C ILE A 190 -9.83 5.69 9.19
N SER A 191 -8.69 5.89 8.53
CA SER A 191 -7.66 4.86 8.34
C SER A 191 -6.59 4.96 9.41
N TYR A 192 -6.45 3.92 10.25
CA TYR A 192 -5.47 3.93 11.32
C TYR A 192 -4.07 3.58 10.83
N THR A 193 -3.09 4.40 11.20
CA THR A 193 -1.68 4.16 10.90
C THR A 193 -0.93 3.85 12.19
N SER A 194 -0.01 2.87 12.13
CA SER A 194 0.91 2.62 13.23
C SER A 194 1.86 3.82 13.36
N GLY A 195 1.60 4.69 14.34
CA GLY A 195 2.47 5.82 14.63
C GLY A 195 3.86 5.37 15.10
N THR A 196 4.90 6.14 14.75
CA THR A 196 6.28 5.93 15.25
C THR A 196 6.39 6.12 16.77
N SER A 197 5.37 6.70 17.42
CA SER A 197 5.27 6.94 18.87
C SER A 197 4.54 5.84 19.65
N GLY A 198 4.25 4.69 19.02
CA GLY A 198 3.58 3.55 19.69
C GLY A 198 2.05 3.60 19.69
N HIS A 199 1.42 4.74 19.43
CA HIS A 199 -0.03 4.87 19.31
C HIS A 199 -0.47 5.07 17.86
N SER A 200 -1.48 4.31 17.42
CA SER A 200 -2.06 4.44 16.10
C SER A 200 -2.79 5.77 15.94
N LYS A 201 -2.58 6.47 14.82
CA LYS A 201 -3.28 7.71 14.49
C LYS A 201 -4.39 7.42 13.48
N GLY A 202 -5.58 7.93 13.71
CA GLY A 202 -6.71 7.82 12.77
C GLY A 202 -6.66 8.92 11.72
N VAL A 203 -6.27 8.60 10.50
CA VAL A 203 -6.22 9.53 9.37
C VAL A 203 -7.62 9.73 8.81
N MET A 204 -8.14 10.97 8.83
CA MET A 204 -9.47 11.32 8.34
C MET A 204 -9.45 11.57 6.85
N LEU A 205 -10.07 10.67 6.08
CA LEU A 205 -10.14 10.75 4.61
C LEU A 205 -11.55 11.06 4.14
N THR A 206 -11.69 12.07 3.29
CA THR A 206 -12.96 12.49 2.71
C THR A 206 -13.32 11.70 1.45
N HIS A 207 -14.58 11.81 1.02
CA HIS A 207 -15.00 11.33 -0.29
C HIS A 207 -14.20 11.96 -1.43
N GLY A 208 -13.78 13.22 -1.29
CA GLY A 208 -12.93 13.93 -2.25
C GLY A 208 -11.52 13.36 -2.35
N ASN A 209 -10.95 12.93 -1.22
CA ASN A 209 -9.63 12.30 -1.22
C ASN A 209 -9.64 10.98 -2.02
N TYR A 210 -10.65 10.13 -1.81
CA TYR A 210 -10.81 8.90 -2.59
C TYR A 210 -11.16 9.18 -4.07
N ALA A 211 -12.06 10.12 -4.33
CA ALA A 211 -12.42 10.51 -5.70
C ALA A 211 -11.20 10.96 -6.51
N THR A 212 -10.29 11.75 -5.91
CA THR A 212 -9.05 12.20 -6.56
C THR A 212 -8.15 11.02 -6.96
N ASN A 213 -8.00 10.03 -6.07
CA ASN A 213 -7.19 8.84 -6.36
C ASN A 213 -7.82 7.97 -7.45
N VAL A 214 -9.14 7.76 -7.39
CA VAL A 214 -9.89 6.98 -8.40
C VAL A 214 -9.88 7.69 -9.76
N GLU A 215 -10.12 9.02 -9.79
CA GLU A 215 -10.03 9.81 -11.03
C GLU A 215 -8.66 9.62 -11.67
N PHE A 216 -7.60 9.83 -10.91
CA PHE A 216 -6.23 9.65 -11.39
C PHE A 216 -5.99 8.24 -11.93
N GLY A 217 -6.32 7.21 -11.15
CA GLY A 217 -6.11 5.82 -11.56
C GLY A 217 -6.88 5.45 -12.83
N THR A 218 -8.14 5.91 -12.96
CA THR A 218 -8.95 5.65 -14.15
C THR A 218 -8.49 6.41 -15.40
N GLU A 219 -7.73 7.51 -15.23
CA GLU A 219 -7.14 8.26 -16.35
C GLU A 219 -5.83 7.63 -16.86
N VAL A 220 -5.00 7.06 -15.95
CA VAL A 220 -3.64 6.63 -16.30
C VAL A 220 -3.47 5.13 -16.48
N ILE A 221 -4.30 4.31 -15.81
CA ILE A 221 -4.23 2.86 -15.90
C ILE A 221 -5.06 2.37 -17.11
N PRO A 222 -4.44 1.76 -18.12
CA PRO A 222 -5.12 1.43 -19.38
C PRO A 222 -5.92 0.13 -19.33
N LEU A 223 -6.49 -0.21 -18.19
CA LEU A 223 -7.38 -1.37 -18.03
C LEU A 223 -8.77 -1.08 -18.60
N LYS A 224 -9.46 -2.15 -18.95
CA LYS A 224 -10.80 -2.11 -19.56
C LYS A 224 -11.78 -2.96 -18.76
N SER A 225 -13.08 -2.68 -18.95
CA SER A 225 -14.14 -3.51 -18.42
C SER A 225 -13.95 -4.97 -18.78
N GLY A 226 -13.98 -5.85 -17.78
CA GLY A 226 -13.76 -7.28 -17.90
C GLY A 226 -12.29 -7.73 -17.76
N ASP A 227 -11.32 -6.81 -17.71
CA ASP A 227 -9.95 -7.17 -17.36
C ASP A 227 -9.89 -7.75 -15.94
N ARG A 228 -8.92 -8.63 -15.71
CA ARG A 228 -8.82 -9.39 -14.47
C ARG A 228 -7.70 -8.86 -13.58
N MET A 229 -7.96 -8.86 -12.29
CA MET A 229 -7.05 -8.41 -11.25
C MET A 229 -6.90 -9.46 -10.15
N VAL A 230 -5.74 -9.46 -9.50
CA VAL A 230 -5.49 -10.23 -8.27
C VAL A 230 -5.24 -9.24 -7.15
N SER A 231 -6.04 -9.31 -6.08
CA SER A 231 -5.81 -8.53 -4.87
C SER A 231 -5.11 -9.37 -3.82
N LEU A 232 -3.94 -8.92 -3.39
CA LEU A 232 -3.05 -9.57 -2.42
C LEU A 232 -2.66 -8.66 -1.25
N LEU A 233 -2.67 -7.34 -1.45
CA LEU A 233 -2.38 -6.38 -0.39
C LEU A 233 -3.60 -6.18 0.50
N PRO A 234 -3.43 -5.95 1.81
CA PRO A 234 -4.57 -5.68 2.69
C PRO A 234 -5.38 -4.48 2.22
N LEU A 235 -6.68 -4.67 1.98
CA LEU A 235 -7.58 -3.56 1.58
C LEU A 235 -7.80 -2.54 2.70
N ALA A 236 -7.59 -2.91 3.97
CA ALA A 236 -7.57 -1.95 5.07
C ALA A 236 -6.35 -1.00 5.00
N HIS A 237 -5.39 -1.25 4.11
CA HIS A 237 -4.27 -0.36 3.82
C HIS A 237 -4.59 0.49 2.60
N ALA A 238 -4.37 1.81 2.69
CA ALA A 238 -4.72 2.77 1.63
C ALA A 238 -4.18 2.39 0.23
N TYR A 239 -2.98 1.78 0.14
CA TYR A 239 -2.38 1.37 -1.13
C TYR A 239 -3.14 0.21 -1.78
N GLY A 240 -3.45 -0.86 -1.03
CA GLY A 240 -4.27 -1.97 -1.53
C GLY A 240 -5.69 -1.51 -1.85
N LEU A 241 -6.28 -0.69 -0.99
CA LEU A 241 -7.63 -0.15 -1.21
C LEU A 241 -7.75 0.62 -2.53
N ALA A 242 -6.82 1.53 -2.81
CA ALA A 242 -6.88 2.40 -3.99
C ALA A 242 -6.53 1.66 -5.29
N PHE A 243 -5.47 0.82 -5.30
CA PHE A 243 -4.85 0.27 -6.51
C PHE A 243 -4.92 -1.27 -6.65
N GLU A 244 -5.69 -1.95 -5.83
CA GLU A 244 -6.14 -3.33 -6.07
C GLU A 244 -7.66 -3.45 -6.00
N PHE A 245 -8.37 -2.33 -5.71
CA PHE A 245 -9.81 -2.39 -5.57
C PHE A 245 -10.53 -1.17 -6.17
N LEU A 246 -10.43 0.03 -5.59
CA LEU A 246 -11.31 1.14 -5.95
C LEU A 246 -11.13 1.62 -7.40
N THR A 247 -9.90 1.72 -7.87
CA THR A 247 -9.59 2.11 -9.25
C THR A 247 -10.06 1.04 -10.23
N GLU A 248 -9.68 -0.21 -10.01
CA GLU A 248 -9.99 -1.34 -10.88
C GLU A 248 -11.50 -1.64 -10.90
N PHE A 249 -12.17 -1.53 -9.75
CA PHE A 249 -13.63 -1.62 -9.67
C PHE A 249 -14.29 -0.52 -10.51
N SER A 250 -13.78 0.70 -10.43
CA SER A 250 -14.30 1.84 -11.21
C SER A 250 -14.07 1.70 -12.71
N LEU A 251 -12.99 1.02 -13.12
CA LEU A 251 -12.70 0.67 -14.52
C LEU A 251 -13.56 -0.49 -15.07
N GLY A 252 -14.23 -1.24 -14.20
CA GLY A 252 -15.07 -2.38 -14.59
C GLY A 252 -14.31 -3.71 -14.61
N CYS A 253 -13.21 -3.83 -13.89
CA CYS A 253 -12.40 -5.05 -13.83
C CYS A 253 -13.05 -6.12 -12.94
N HIS A 254 -12.67 -7.38 -13.18
CA HIS A 254 -12.95 -8.50 -12.30
C HIS A 254 -11.79 -8.68 -11.30
N ILE A 255 -12.05 -8.47 -10.01
CA ILE A 255 -11.07 -8.53 -8.95
C ILE A 255 -11.20 -9.83 -8.18
N THR A 256 -10.12 -10.60 -8.09
CA THR A 256 -10.06 -11.86 -7.33
C THR A 256 -9.23 -11.67 -6.05
N PHE A 257 -9.85 -11.88 -4.90
CA PHE A 257 -9.21 -11.78 -3.59
C PHE A 257 -8.56 -13.11 -3.20
N LEU A 258 -7.28 -13.10 -2.82
CA LEU A 258 -6.58 -14.31 -2.37
C LEU A 258 -6.88 -14.67 -0.91
N GLY A 259 -7.44 -13.76 -0.14
CA GLY A 259 -7.94 -13.97 1.22
C GLY A 259 -6.87 -14.19 2.30
N LYS A 260 -5.83 -14.93 2.00
CA LYS A 260 -4.67 -15.18 2.88
C LYS A 260 -3.41 -14.61 2.23
N ILE A 261 -2.40 -14.29 3.04
CA ILE A 261 -1.05 -14.05 2.50
C ILE A 261 -0.62 -15.36 1.82
N PRO A 262 -0.57 -15.40 0.48
CA PRO A 262 -0.32 -16.65 -0.22
C PRO A 262 1.15 -17.06 -0.07
N SER A 263 1.40 -18.36 0.00
CA SER A 263 2.75 -18.85 -0.23
C SER A 263 3.21 -18.44 -1.64
N PRO A 264 4.52 -18.31 -1.90
CA PRO A 264 5.03 -17.99 -3.24
C PRO A 264 4.48 -18.91 -4.34
N GLN A 265 4.24 -20.18 -4.02
CA GLN A 265 3.68 -21.15 -4.96
C GLN A 265 2.23 -20.84 -5.30
N VAL A 266 1.39 -20.56 -4.29
CA VAL A 266 -0.03 -20.20 -4.49
C VAL A 266 -0.14 -18.89 -5.27
N LEU A 267 0.74 -17.92 -4.99
CA LEU A 267 0.77 -16.64 -5.70
C LEU A 267 1.08 -16.83 -7.19
N LEU A 268 2.14 -17.59 -7.50
CA LEU A 268 2.50 -17.90 -8.90
C LEU A 268 1.38 -18.65 -9.63
N GLN A 269 0.71 -19.60 -8.94
CA GLN A 269 -0.42 -20.32 -9.51
C GLN A 269 -1.58 -19.38 -9.80
N ALA A 270 -1.96 -18.50 -8.86
CA ALA A 270 -3.03 -17.53 -9.05
C ALA A 270 -2.74 -16.57 -10.22
N PHE A 271 -1.52 -16.07 -10.33
CA PHE A 271 -1.12 -15.24 -11.47
C PHE A 271 -1.20 -16.00 -12.81
N GLY A 272 -0.77 -17.26 -12.84
CA GLY A 272 -0.86 -18.09 -14.04
C GLY A 272 -2.30 -18.41 -14.46
N GLU A 273 -3.21 -18.63 -13.51
CA GLU A 273 -4.63 -18.92 -13.75
C GLU A 273 -5.42 -17.64 -14.13
N ILE A 274 -5.21 -16.53 -13.41
CA ILE A 274 -5.98 -15.30 -13.58
C ILE A 274 -5.43 -14.42 -14.70
N LYS A 275 -4.10 -14.35 -14.84
CA LYS A 275 -3.40 -13.49 -15.81
C LYS A 275 -3.81 -12.03 -15.69
N PRO A 276 -3.49 -11.37 -14.57
CA PRO A 276 -3.96 -10.01 -14.29
C PRO A 276 -3.46 -9.00 -15.33
N GLY A 277 -4.28 -7.98 -15.60
CA GLY A 277 -3.93 -6.87 -16.49
C GLY A 277 -3.01 -5.84 -15.83
N LEU A 278 -2.98 -5.79 -14.50
CA LEU A 278 -2.08 -4.97 -13.69
C LEU A 278 -1.63 -5.79 -12.49
N VAL A 279 -0.41 -5.55 -12.03
CA VAL A 279 0.14 -6.20 -10.82
C VAL A 279 0.58 -5.11 -9.85
N VAL A 280 0.08 -5.16 -8.62
CA VAL A 280 0.42 -4.21 -7.56
C VAL A 280 1.14 -4.97 -6.45
N VAL A 281 2.34 -4.54 -6.08
CA VAL A 281 3.16 -5.25 -5.10
C VAL A 281 3.95 -4.30 -4.20
N VAL A 282 4.42 -4.83 -3.09
CA VAL A 282 5.45 -4.18 -2.25
C VAL A 282 6.84 -4.64 -2.69
N PRO A 283 7.90 -3.82 -2.48
CA PRO A 283 9.28 -4.13 -2.87
C PRO A 283 9.75 -5.53 -2.45
N LEU A 284 9.41 -5.93 -1.22
CA LEU A 284 9.81 -7.21 -0.63
C LEU A 284 9.51 -8.42 -1.54
N ILE A 285 8.41 -8.41 -2.28
CA ILE A 285 8.02 -9.52 -3.17
C ILE A 285 9.03 -9.64 -4.32
N ILE A 286 9.32 -8.53 -5.00
CA ILE A 286 10.27 -8.49 -6.12
C ILE A 286 11.69 -8.80 -5.65
N GLU A 287 12.10 -8.24 -4.50
CA GLU A 287 13.41 -8.45 -3.92
C GLU A 287 13.66 -9.91 -3.52
N LYS A 288 12.65 -10.58 -2.95
CA LYS A 288 12.72 -12.02 -2.66
C LYS A 288 12.84 -12.84 -3.95
N ILE A 289 12.08 -12.53 -4.99
CA ILE A 289 12.20 -13.22 -6.29
C ILE A 289 13.61 -13.01 -6.86
N TYR A 290 14.12 -11.78 -6.84
CA TYR A 290 15.46 -11.46 -7.31
C TYR A 290 16.54 -12.25 -6.55
N LYS A 291 16.54 -12.18 -5.21
CA LYS A 291 17.55 -12.84 -4.37
C LYS A 291 17.49 -14.36 -4.44
N ALA A 292 16.29 -14.93 -4.39
CA ALA A 292 16.13 -16.38 -4.28
C ALA A 292 16.27 -17.12 -5.62
N LYS A 293 15.84 -16.49 -6.73
CA LYS A 293 15.78 -17.16 -8.06
C LYS A 293 16.71 -16.52 -9.08
N ILE A 294 16.64 -15.20 -9.26
CA ILE A 294 17.31 -14.53 -10.38
C ILE A 294 18.82 -14.42 -10.15
N LYS A 295 19.24 -13.81 -9.03
CA LYS A 295 20.66 -13.56 -8.72
C LYS A 295 21.50 -14.83 -8.74
N PRO A 296 21.09 -15.96 -8.14
CA PRO A 296 21.83 -17.22 -8.23
C PRO A 296 21.91 -17.79 -9.65
N ALA A 297 20.81 -17.70 -10.41
CA ALA A 297 20.74 -18.23 -11.78
C ALA A 297 21.68 -17.50 -12.75
N ILE A 298 21.85 -16.19 -12.60
CA ILE A 298 22.72 -15.38 -13.49
C ILE A 298 24.17 -15.29 -13.00
N SER A 299 24.48 -15.70 -11.77
CA SER A 299 25.80 -15.56 -11.15
C SER A 299 26.73 -16.74 -11.41
N LYS A 300 26.22 -17.85 -11.94
CA LYS A 300 26.97 -19.11 -12.11
C LYS A 300 26.84 -19.66 -13.53
N GLY A 301 27.80 -20.51 -13.95
CA GLY A 301 27.75 -21.28 -15.18
C GLY A 301 27.67 -20.48 -16.47
N LEU A 302 26.99 -21.04 -17.45
CA LEU A 302 26.82 -20.46 -18.81
C LEU A 302 26.18 -19.06 -18.80
N PRO A 303 25.13 -18.76 -18.00
CA PRO A 303 24.57 -17.41 -17.93
C PRO A 303 25.60 -16.35 -17.53
N LYS A 304 26.44 -16.62 -16.52
CA LYS A 304 27.51 -15.70 -16.10
C LYS A 304 28.49 -15.43 -17.24
N PHE A 305 28.90 -16.47 -17.98
CA PHE A 305 29.77 -16.33 -19.15
C PHE A 305 29.10 -15.49 -20.24
N LEU A 306 27.85 -15.79 -20.61
CA LEU A 306 27.11 -15.04 -21.62
C LEU A 306 26.92 -13.56 -21.27
N LEU A 307 26.76 -13.23 -19.96
CA LEU A 307 26.67 -11.86 -19.49
C LEU A 307 27.97 -11.07 -19.63
N SER A 308 29.13 -11.75 -19.64
CA SER A 308 30.43 -11.11 -19.83
C SER A 308 30.72 -10.78 -21.32
N VAL A 309 29.98 -11.37 -22.27
CA VAL A 309 30.19 -11.18 -23.69
C VAL A 309 29.23 -10.11 -24.24
N PRO A 310 29.76 -8.99 -24.81
CA PRO A 310 28.92 -7.96 -25.43
C PRO A 310 28.05 -8.58 -26.56
N GLY A 311 26.76 -8.27 -26.57
CA GLY A 311 25.76 -8.81 -27.48
C GLY A 311 25.04 -10.07 -26.98
N LEU A 312 25.73 -11.05 -26.42
CA LEU A 312 25.10 -12.26 -25.85
C LEU A 312 24.31 -12.01 -24.55
N ARG A 313 24.69 -11.00 -23.78
CA ARG A 313 23.97 -10.57 -22.59
C ARG A 313 22.48 -10.27 -22.83
N ARG A 314 22.13 -9.82 -24.06
CA ARG A 314 20.72 -9.57 -24.44
C ARG A 314 19.88 -10.83 -24.40
N ILE A 315 20.46 -11.98 -24.75
CA ILE A 315 19.79 -13.29 -24.76
C ILE A 315 19.41 -13.66 -23.30
N VAL A 316 20.39 -13.56 -22.39
CA VAL A 316 20.15 -13.85 -20.96
C VAL A 316 19.10 -12.90 -20.39
N TYR A 317 19.24 -11.59 -20.63
CA TYR A 317 18.29 -10.59 -20.13
C TYR A 317 16.88 -10.79 -20.69
N SER A 318 16.73 -11.09 -21.97
CA SER A 318 15.44 -11.37 -22.59
C SER A 318 14.79 -12.63 -21.99
N LYS A 319 15.58 -13.69 -21.74
CA LYS A 319 15.09 -14.91 -21.10
C LYS A 319 14.62 -14.64 -19.68
N VAL A 320 15.44 -13.98 -18.85
CA VAL A 320 15.10 -13.65 -17.47
C VAL A 320 13.88 -12.73 -17.41
N ARG A 321 13.80 -11.72 -18.29
CA ARG A 321 12.62 -10.87 -18.39
C ARG A 321 11.37 -11.69 -18.66
N LYS A 322 11.40 -12.57 -19.66
CA LYS A 322 10.25 -13.40 -20.02
C LYS A 322 9.84 -14.31 -18.87
N GLU A 323 10.78 -14.98 -18.21
CA GLU A 323 10.49 -15.84 -17.05
C GLU A 323 9.84 -15.04 -15.90
N LEU A 324 10.29 -13.79 -15.67
CA LEU A 324 9.71 -12.92 -14.67
C LEU A 324 8.31 -12.42 -15.08
N GLU A 325 8.12 -12.06 -16.35
CA GLU A 325 6.81 -11.67 -16.88
C GLU A 325 5.81 -12.85 -16.79
N ASP A 326 6.25 -14.05 -17.18
CA ASP A 326 5.43 -15.27 -17.09
C ASP A 326 5.04 -15.60 -15.63
N ALA A 327 5.94 -15.35 -14.68
CA ALA A 327 5.66 -15.53 -13.24
C ALA A 327 4.53 -14.62 -12.71
N PHE A 328 4.33 -13.47 -13.35
CA PHE A 328 3.20 -12.56 -13.08
C PHE A 328 2.01 -12.77 -14.03
N GLY A 329 1.94 -13.91 -14.73
CA GLY A 329 0.84 -14.28 -15.62
C GLY A 329 0.97 -13.80 -17.06
N GLY A 330 2.01 -13.04 -17.41
CA GLY A 330 2.39 -12.65 -18.78
C GLY A 330 1.51 -11.62 -19.48
N ASN A 331 0.38 -11.23 -18.89
CA ASN A 331 -0.63 -10.37 -19.53
C ASN A 331 -0.69 -8.94 -19.01
N PHE A 332 0.09 -8.58 -18.00
CA PHE A 332 0.02 -7.28 -17.36
C PHE A 332 0.57 -6.14 -18.22
N TYR A 333 -0.01 -4.95 -18.07
CA TYR A 333 0.51 -3.71 -18.62
C TYR A 333 1.82 -3.32 -17.93
N GLU A 334 1.80 -3.28 -16.58
CA GLU A 334 2.96 -2.97 -15.75
C GLU A 334 2.85 -3.60 -14.36
N VAL A 335 3.96 -3.58 -13.62
CA VAL A 335 4.02 -3.89 -12.19
C VAL A 335 4.22 -2.58 -11.43
N ILE A 336 3.23 -2.19 -10.61
CA ILE A 336 3.35 -1.03 -9.72
C ILE A 336 3.97 -1.49 -8.41
N ILE A 337 5.07 -0.86 -8.02
CA ILE A 337 5.80 -1.14 -6.79
C ILE A 337 5.68 0.06 -5.87
N GLY A 338 5.12 -0.13 -4.67
CA GLY A 338 4.87 0.96 -3.74
C GLY A 338 4.90 0.53 -2.28
N GLY A 339 4.66 1.48 -1.37
CA GLY A 339 4.58 1.25 0.07
C GLY A 339 5.92 1.23 0.82
N ALA A 340 7.04 1.08 0.12
CA ALA A 340 8.40 1.19 0.66
C ALA A 340 9.40 1.51 -0.47
N ALA A 341 10.63 1.87 -0.12
CA ALA A 341 11.70 2.08 -1.10
C ALA A 341 12.12 0.75 -1.75
N LEU A 342 12.23 0.75 -3.08
CA LEU A 342 12.76 -0.40 -3.83
C LEU A 342 14.29 -0.41 -3.75
N ASN A 343 14.86 -1.59 -3.52
CA ASN A 343 16.32 -1.76 -3.48
C ASN A 343 16.98 -1.34 -4.79
N LYS A 344 17.99 -0.47 -4.70
CA LYS A 344 18.67 0.13 -5.88
C LYS A 344 19.34 -0.91 -6.81
N GLU A 345 19.85 -2.03 -6.27
CA GLU A 345 20.42 -3.14 -7.07
C GLU A 345 19.31 -3.81 -7.89
N VAL A 346 18.20 -4.12 -7.22
CA VAL A 346 17.04 -4.76 -7.85
C VAL A 346 16.43 -3.86 -8.92
N GLU A 347 16.22 -2.59 -8.61
CA GLU A 347 15.71 -1.61 -9.56
C GLU A 347 16.63 -1.44 -10.78
N SER A 348 17.94 -1.35 -10.55
CA SER A 348 18.93 -1.31 -11.63
C SER A 348 18.89 -2.55 -12.51
N PHE A 349 18.62 -3.71 -11.90
CA PHE A 349 18.48 -4.97 -12.64
C PHE A 349 17.20 -5.00 -13.46
N LEU A 350 16.04 -4.65 -12.89
CA LEU A 350 14.75 -4.59 -13.59
C LEU A 350 14.82 -3.65 -14.80
N ASN A 351 15.41 -2.46 -14.62
CA ASN A 351 15.64 -1.51 -15.71
C ASN A 351 16.54 -2.09 -16.80
N ARG A 352 17.63 -2.77 -16.42
CA ARG A 352 18.60 -3.37 -17.36
C ARG A 352 17.99 -4.47 -18.23
N ILE A 353 17.09 -5.28 -17.66
CA ILE A 353 16.39 -6.33 -18.44
C ILE A 353 15.19 -5.79 -19.23
N GLY A 354 14.81 -4.52 -19.03
CA GLY A 354 13.65 -3.89 -19.65
C GLY A 354 12.32 -4.46 -19.13
N PHE A 355 12.23 -4.79 -17.83
CA PHE A 355 11.00 -5.23 -17.19
C PHE A 355 10.03 -4.05 -17.06
N ARG A 356 8.74 -4.29 -17.29
CA ARG A 356 7.70 -3.24 -17.21
C ARG A 356 7.29 -3.00 -15.77
N TYR A 357 7.93 -2.05 -15.10
CA TYR A 357 7.63 -1.68 -13.73
C TYR A 357 7.63 -0.17 -13.55
N THR A 358 6.97 0.28 -12.52
CA THR A 358 7.06 1.65 -12.01
C THR A 358 7.11 1.65 -10.49
N VAL A 359 7.68 2.72 -9.93
CA VAL A 359 7.66 2.96 -8.48
C VAL A 359 6.75 4.14 -8.21
N GLY A 360 5.68 3.91 -7.43
CA GLY A 360 4.78 4.95 -6.96
C GLY A 360 5.12 5.39 -5.54
N TYR A 361 4.87 6.66 -5.22
CA TYR A 361 5.02 7.19 -3.87
C TYR A 361 3.71 7.74 -3.34
N GLY A 362 3.46 7.46 -2.07
CA GLY A 362 2.29 7.94 -1.37
C GLY A 362 2.29 7.58 0.10
N MET A 363 1.29 8.08 0.82
CA MET A 363 1.08 7.84 2.23
C MET A 363 -0.41 7.83 2.57
N THR A 364 -0.79 7.24 3.69
CA THR A 364 -2.20 7.14 4.10
C THR A 364 -2.87 8.51 4.16
N GLU A 365 -2.13 9.53 4.58
CA GLU A 365 -2.56 10.92 4.65
C GLU A 365 -2.85 11.57 3.28
N CYS A 366 -2.60 10.84 2.17
CA CYS A 366 -2.90 11.27 0.79
C CYS A 366 -3.81 10.27 0.03
N ALA A 367 -4.41 9.31 0.66
CA ALA A 367 -5.43 8.36 0.19
C ALA A 367 -5.09 7.41 -1.00
N PRO A 368 -3.90 6.96 -1.36
CA PRO A 368 -2.60 7.30 -0.81
C PRO A 368 -1.70 8.12 -1.73
N ILE A 369 -1.96 8.21 -3.07
CA ILE A 369 -0.97 8.53 -4.11
C ILE A 369 -0.57 10.01 -4.13
N ILE A 370 0.73 10.26 -4.23
CA ILE A 370 1.33 11.59 -4.39
C ILE A 370 2.00 11.70 -5.76
N THR A 371 2.88 10.74 -6.10
CA THR A 371 3.59 10.73 -7.40
C THR A 371 3.56 9.37 -8.06
N TYR A 372 3.57 9.40 -9.39
CA TYR A 372 3.58 8.22 -10.25
C TYR A 372 4.04 8.59 -11.65
N ALA A 373 4.57 7.63 -12.38
CA ALA A 373 4.80 7.70 -13.81
C ALA A 373 4.56 6.33 -14.44
N PRO A 374 3.85 6.19 -15.57
CA PRO A 374 3.73 4.93 -16.29
C PRO A 374 5.11 4.34 -16.62
N TRP A 375 5.21 3.01 -16.73
CA TRP A 375 6.48 2.29 -16.90
C TRP A 375 7.34 2.78 -18.08
N ASP A 376 6.72 3.25 -19.14
CA ASP A 376 7.39 3.74 -20.36
C ASP A 376 7.96 5.17 -20.21
N THR A 377 7.51 5.92 -19.23
CA THR A 377 8.04 7.23 -18.85
C THR A 377 8.72 7.23 -17.48
N ALA A 378 8.61 6.14 -16.72
CA ALA A 378 9.24 5.99 -15.42
C ALA A 378 10.77 6.12 -15.53
N ARG A 379 11.38 6.77 -14.53
CA ARG A 379 12.83 6.95 -14.44
C ARG A 379 13.39 6.14 -13.28
N LYS A 380 14.51 5.51 -13.53
CA LYS A 380 15.24 4.77 -12.50
C LYS A 380 15.54 5.65 -11.28
N PHE A 381 15.26 5.14 -10.09
CA PHE A 381 15.42 5.80 -8.79
C PHE A 381 14.48 6.98 -8.54
N SER A 382 13.47 7.15 -9.37
CA SER A 382 12.44 8.15 -9.18
C SER A 382 11.10 7.49 -8.87
N CYS A 383 10.26 8.18 -8.11
CA CYS A 383 8.88 7.78 -7.82
C CYS A 383 7.87 8.44 -8.78
N GLY A 384 8.32 8.94 -9.95
CA GLY A 384 7.48 9.66 -10.90
C GLY A 384 7.30 11.14 -10.54
N TYR A 385 6.26 11.74 -11.11
CA TYR A 385 5.88 13.14 -10.97
C TYR A 385 4.52 13.27 -10.24
N PRO A 386 4.19 14.46 -9.70
CA PRO A 386 2.92 14.67 -8.98
C PRO A 386 1.71 14.29 -9.82
N ILE A 387 0.76 13.59 -9.20
CA ILE A 387 -0.51 13.26 -9.86
C ILE A 387 -1.33 14.52 -10.13
N ARG A 388 -2.34 14.41 -10.99
CA ARG A 388 -3.30 15.49 -11.24
C ARG A 388 -3.91 15.98 -9.93
N ARG A 389 -4.09 17.29 -9.77
CA ARG A 389 -4.59 17.97 -8.56
C ARG A 389 -3.68 17.88 -7.33
N CYS A 390 -2.44 17.39 -7.50
CA CYS A 390 -1.43 17.32 -6.47
C CYS A 390 -0.27 18.27 -6.79
N GLN A 391 0.22 18.96 -5.79
CA GLN A 391 1.42 19.79 -5.85
C GLN A 391 2.44 19.20 -4.88
N VAL A 392 3.69 19.16 -5.31
CA VAL A 392 4.82 18.72 -4.49
C VAL A 392 5.86 19.83 -4.48
N ARG A 393 6.37 20.14 -3.30
CA ARG A 393 7.47 21.09 -3.07
C ARG A 393 8.51 20.42 -2.19
N ILE A 394 9.77 20.70 -2.43
CA ILE A 394 10.86 20.30 -1.55
C ILE A 394 11.25 21.53 -0.72
N ASP A 395 11.28 21.38 0.60
CA ASP A 395 11.72 22.43 1.52
C ASP A 395 13.26 22.50 1.51
N SER A 396 13.78 23.16 0.49
CA SER A 396 15.20 23.27 0.20
C SER A 396 15.51 24.54 -0.57
N PRO A 397 16.68 25.18 -0.36
CA PRO A 397 17.12 26.32 -1.15
C PRO A 397 17.45 25.95 -2.60
N ASP A 398 17.78 24.71 -2.90
CA ASP A 398 17.99 24.16 -4.24
C ASP A 398 17.33 22.78 -4.34
N PRO A 399 16.03 22.71 -4.64
CA PRO A 399 15.26 21.47 -4.66
C PRO A 399 15.78 20.40 -5.63
N MET A 400 16.61 20.78 -6.59
CA MET A 400 17.17 19.85 -7.58
C MET A 400 18.44 19.14 -7.08
N HIS A 401 19.24 19.80 -6.25
CA HIS A 401 20.56 19.32 -5.86
C HIS A 401 20.72 19.11 -4.35
N ILE A 402 19.92 19.83 -3.55
CA ILE A 402 19.96 19.76 -2.09
C ILE A 402 18.63 19.14 -1.63
N GLU A 403 18.72 18.01 -0.92
CA GLU A 403 17.54 17.37 -0.34
C GLU A 403 16.88 18.24 0.73
N GLY A 404 15.54 18.15 0.78
CA GLY A 404 14.73 18.76 1.81
C GLY A 404 13.48 17.92 2.08
N GLU A 405 12.67 18.33 3.05
CA GLU A 405 11.40 17.66 3.34
C GLU A 405 10.46 17.78 2.15
N VAL A 406 9.81 16.68 1.80
CA VAL A 406 8.77 16.64 0.76
C VAL A 406 7.48 17.20 1.34
N LEU A 407 6.98 18.28 0.76
CA LEU A 407 5.73 18.94 1.13
C LEU A 407 4.68 18.71 0.05
N VAL A 408 3.44 18.41 0.47
CA VAL A 408 2.34 18.04 -0.44
C VAL A 408 1.11 18.90 -0.21
N LYS A 409 0.48 19.33 -1.30
CA LYS A 409 -0.80 20.05 -1.25
C LYS A 409 -1.71 19.57 -2.39
N GLY A 410 -2.98 19.30 -2.10
CA GLY A 410 -3.92 18.85 -3.14
C GLY A 410 -5.19 18.25 -2.56
N THR A 411 -6.10 17.87 -3.47
CA THR A 411 -7.42 17.36 -3.12
C THR A 411 -7.39 15.93 -2.54
N GLN A 412 -6.28 15.23 -2.65
CA GLN A 412 -6.06 13.91 -2.05
C GLN A 412 -5.62 13.98 -0.57
N VAL A 413 -5.23 15.17 -0.07
CA VAL A 413 -4.68 15.35 1.28
C VAL A 413 -5.78 15.26 2.34
N MET A 414 -5.52 14.54 3.43
CA MET A 414 -6.43 14.29 4.54
C MET A 414 -6.97 15.57 5.20
N MET A 415 -8.09 15.45 5.92
CA MET A 415 -8.59 16.53 6.81
C MET A 415 -7.71 16.75 8.05
N GLY A 416 -7.03 15.71 8.52
CA GLY A 416 -6.23 15.69 9.75
C GLY A 416 -6.34 14.36 10.49
N TYR A 417 -5.89 14.33 11.74
CA TYR A 417 -5.95 13.14 12.59
C TYR A 417 -7.14 13.20 13.55
N TYR A 418 -7.93 12.14 13.56
CA TYR A 418 -9.11 12.01 14.39
C TYR A 418 -8.77 12.13 15.88
N LYS A 419 -9.47 13.03 16.59
CA LYS A 419 -9.24 13.37 18.02
C LYS A 419 -7.79 13.78 18.37
N ASN A 420 -7.04 14.27 17.37
CA ASN A 420 -5.66 14.68 17.62
C ASN A 420 -5.33 15.99 16.88
N PRO A 421 -5.87 17.14 17.37
CA PRO A 421 -5.65 18.44 16.76
C PRO A 421 -4.19 18.90 16.83
N GLU A 422 -3.46 18.52 17.87
CA GLU A 422 -2.03 18.87 18.03
C GLU A 422 -1.18 18.20 16.93
N ALA A 423 -1.36 16.89 16.75
CA ALA A 423 -0.66 16.18 15.67
C ALA A 423 -1.08 16.70 14.29
N THR A 424 -2.35 17.10 14.13
CA THR A 424 -2.84 17.71 12.88
C THR A 424 -2.12 19.03 12.64
N ALA A 425 -2.09 19.94 13.60
CA ALA A 425 -1.42 21.23 13.47
C ALA A 425 0.09 21.07 13.20
N ALA A 426 0.75 20.11 13.84
CA ALA A 426 2.16 19.84 13.64
C ALA A 426 2.50 19.29 12.24
N THR A 427 1.51 18.66 11.57
CA THR A 427 1.69 18.01 10.26
C THR A 427 1.54 18.99 9.09
N PHE A 428 0.87 20.12 9.28
CA PHE A 428 0.74 21.15 8.25
C PHE A 428 1.66 22.35 8.54
N ASP A 429 2.12 22.99 7.49
CA ASP A 429 2.78 24.30 7.63
C ASP A 429 1.75 25.44 7.62
N SER A 430 2.24 26.69 7.80
CA SER A 430 1.38 27.88 7.84
C SER A 430 0.67 28.19 6.51
N GLU A 431 1.13 27.61 5.40
CA GLU A 431 0.53 27.76 4.07
C GLU A 431 -0.41 26.58 3.72
N GLY A 432 -0.59 25.62 4.63
CA GLY A 432 -1.43 24.44 4.46
C GLY A 432 -0.80 23.31 3.62
N TRP A 433 0.53 23.25 3.55
CA TRP A 433 1.23 22.11 3.00
C TRP A 433 1.38 21.00 4.03
N LEU A 434 1.05 19.77 3.62
CA LEU A 434 1.29 18.58 4.41
C LEU A 434 2.80 18.28 4.42
N LYS A 435 3.40 18.20 5.61
CA LYS A 435 4.77 17.72 5.84
C LYS A 435 4.74 16.19 5.85
N THR A 436 5.38 15.58 4.87
CA THR A 436 5.33 14.12 4.73
C THR A 436 6.24 13.38 5.72
N GLY A 437 7.24 14.06 6.24
CA GLY A 437 8.33 13.47 7.02
C GLY A 437 9.31 12.67 6.16
N ASP A 438 9.18 12.70 4.84
CA ASP A 438 10.12 12.10 3.89
C ASP A 438 11.01 13.19 3.30
N THR A 439 12.27 12.87 2.99
CA THR A 439 13.22 13.78 2.33
C THR A 439 13.44 13.35 0.89
N GLY A 440 13.70 14.34 0.02
CA GLY A 440 13.94 14.06 -1.39
C GLY A 440 14.42 15.26 -2.17
N THR A 441 14.60 15.06 -3.47
CA THR A 441 14.89 16.07 -4.49
C THR A 441 13.89 15.96 -5.64
N ILE A 442 13.65 17.06 -6.36
CA ILE A 442 12.74 17.08 -7.50
C ILE A 442 13.43 17.71 -8.71
N THR A 443 13.32 17.08 -9.88
CA THR A 443 13.89 17.62 -11.11
C THR A 443 13.04 18.77 -11.66
N ALA A 444 13.58 19.56 -12.59
CA ALA A 444 12.87 20.68 -13.22
C ALA A 444 11.56 20.25 -13.94
N ASP A 445 11.49 19.02 -14.42
CA ASP A 445 10.32 18.42 -15.04
C ASP A 445 9.48 17.55 -14.08
N GLY A 446 9.68 17.71 -12.77
CA GLY A 446 8.81 17.24 -11.70
C GLY A 446 9.07 15.83 -11.19
N TYR A 447 10.11 15.11 -11.63
CA TYR A 447 10.40 13.77 -11.12
C TYR A 447 10.97 13.81 -9.71
N LEU A 448 10.26 13.17 -8.78
CA LEU A 448 10.65 13.07 -7.38
C LEU A 448 11.59 11.88 -7.15
N THR A 449 12.67 12.13 -6.41
CA THR A 449 13.57 11.09 -5.88
C THR A 449 13.58 11.18 -4.36
N LEU A 450 13.18 10.10 -3.70
CA LEU A 450 13.20 9.99 -2.23
C LEU A 450 14.60 9.58 -1.74
N LYS A 451 14.97 10.09 -0.56
CA LYS A 451 16.25 9.80 0.11
C LYS A 451 16.07 8.99 1.40
N GLY A 452 15.11 9.36 2.24
CA GLY A 452 14.84 8.69 3.52
C GLY A 452 13.79 9.42 4.33
N ARG A 453 13.73 9.11 5.63
CA ARG A 453 12.81 9.73 6.58
C ARG A 453 13.50 10.82 7.38
N CYS A 454 12.88 12.00 7.51
CA CYS A 454 13.42 13.10 8.33
C CYS A 454 13.74 12.64 9.77
N LYS A 455 12.85 11.86 10.38
CA LYS A 455 13.01 11.38 11.77
C LYS A 455 14.09 10.32 11.96
N ASN A 456 14.48 9.63 10.90
CA ASN A 456 15.51 8.58 10.94
C ASN A 456 16.88 9.11 10.53
N MET A 457 16.93 10.31 10.00
CA MET A 457 18.16 10.94 9.58
C MET A 457 19.12 11.10 10.77
N ILE A 458 20.34 10.65 10.60
CA ILE A 458 21.43 10.78 11.54
C ILE A 458 22.28 11.96 11.09
N LEU A 459 22.54 12.89 11.99
CA LEU A 459 23.47 13.99 11.70
C LEU A 459 24.90 13.49 11.93
N GLY A 460 25.65 13.34 10.85
CA GLY A 460 27.07 12.94 10.91
C GLY A 460 27.93 13.97 11.64
N ALA A 461 29.06 13.52 12.20
CA ALA A 461 29.98 14.36 12.98
C ALA A 461 30.48 15.62 12.24
N SER A 462 30.48 15.64 10.92
CA SER A 462 30.85 16.77 10.07
C SER A 462 29.63 17.51 9.48
N GLY A 463 28.44 17.32 10.04
CA GLY A 463 27.21 18.00 9.62
C GLY A 463 26.52 17.45 8.38
N GLN A 464 26.92 16.27 7.88
CA GLN A 464 26.23 15.62 6.76
C GLN A 464 24.99 14.87 7.24
N ASN A 465 23.95 14.89 6.41
CA ASN A 465 22.77 14.06 6.59
C ASN A 465 23.08 12.63 6.18
N ILE A 466 22.86 11.68 7.09
CA ILE A 466 23.01 10.25 6.85
C ILE A 466 21.61 9.64 6.92
N TYR A 467 21.22 8.95 5.86
CA TYR A 467 19.96 8.22 5.79
C TYR A 467 20.22 6.73 6.04
N PRO A 468 19.89 6.20 7.23
CA PRO A 468 20.16 4.80 7.59
C PRO A 468 19.61 3.82 6.56
N GLU A 469 18.46 4.12 5.97
CA GLU A 469 17.79 3.27 4.97
C GLU A 469 18.64 3.06 3.72
N GLU A 470 19.47 4.04 3.31
CA GLU A 470 20.38 3.88 2.18
C GLU A 470 21.49 2.86 2.47
N ILE A 471 21.98 2.85 3.70
CA ILE A 471 23.02 1.92 4.16
C ILE A 471 22.40 0.53 4.34
N GLU A 472 21.24 0.44 4.99
CA GLU A 472 20.49 -0.80 5.21
C GLU A 472 20.15 -1.48 3.87
N ALA A 473 19.75 -0.72 2.87
CA ALA A 473 19.50 -1.25 1.54
C ALA A 473 20.73 -1.95 0.93
N GLN A 474 21.94 -1.49 1.24
CA GLN A 474 23.18 -2.12 0.80
C GLN A 474 23.54 -3.35 1.65
N ILE A 475 23.40 -3.25 2.99
CA ILE A 475 23.62 -4.38 3.90
C ILE A 475 22.67 -5.51 3.58
N ASN A 476 21.41 -5.21 3.33
CA ASN A 476 20.38 -6.19 2.98
C ASN A 476 20.67 -6.94 1.66
N ASN A 477 21.60 -6.48 0.82
CA ASN A 477 22.07 -7.19 -0.38
C ASN A 477 23.21 -8.19 -0.12
N LEU A 478 23.81 -8.15 1.09
CA LEU A 478 24.89 -9.05 1.47
C LEU A 478 24.39 -10.49 1.64
N PRO A 479 25.24 -11.49 1.42
CA PRO A 479 24.92 -12.89 1.73
C PRO A 479 24.52 -13.04 3.20
N TYR A 480 23.58 -13.96 3.48
CA TYR A 480 23.13 -14.33 4.83
C TYR A 480 22.50 -13.20 5.65
N VAL A 481 22.05 -12.12 5.03
CA VAL A 481 21.28 -11.05 5.67
C VAL A 481 19.80 -11.22 5.36
N VAL A 482 18.96 -11.36 6.40
CA VAL A 482 17.50 -11.31 6.31
C VAL A 482 17.05 -9.86 6.31
N GLU A 483 17.47 -9.11 7.34
CA GLU A 483 17.17 -7.68 7.49
C GLU A 483 18.24 -7.01 8.35
N SER A 484 18.36 -5.70 8.21
CA SER A 484 19.30 -4.89 8.98
C SER A 484 18.70 -3.59 9.45
N LEU A 485 19.29 -3.03 10.50
CA LEU A 485 18.96 -1.74 11.07
C LEU A 485 20.26 -0.98 11.37
N VAL A 486 20.39 0.23 10.85
CA VAL A 486 21.53 1.10 11.14
C VAL A 486 21.12 2.12 12.20
N VAL A 487 21.90 2.17 13.27
CA VAL A 487 21.73 3.07 14.42
C VAL A 487 23.00 3.85 14.69
N GLU A 488 22.86 4.99 15.34
CA GLU A 488 24.01 5.77 15.82
C GLU A 488 24.27 5.44 17.29
N ARG A 489 25.51 5.11 17.63
CA ARG A 489 25.95 4.89 19.01
C ARG A 489 27.31 5.56 19.24
N GLY A 490 27.31 6.55 20.09
CA GLY A 490 28.53 7.29 20.44
C GLY A 490 29.19 8.00 19.24
N GLY A 491 28.40 8.61 18.36
CA GLY A 491 28.86 9.29 17.16
C GLY A 491 29.29 8.38 16.01
N LYS A 492 29.02 7.07 16.09
CA LYS A 492 29.41 6.07 15.09
C LYS A 492 28.21 5.26 14.62
N LEU A 493 28.23 4.85 13.36
CA LEU A 493 27.18 4.00 12.79
C LEU A 493 27.43 2.54 13.14
N HIS A 494 26.42 1.89 13.70
CA HIS A 494 26.36 0.46 13.99
C HIS A 494 25.31 -0.20 13.13
N ALA A 495 25.62 -1.34 12.55
CA ALA A 495 24.68 -2.17 11.80
C ALA A 495 24.23 -3.36 12.65
N LEU A 496 22.96 -3.38 13.02
CA LEU A 496 22.31 -4.51 13.64
C LEU A 496 21.80 -5.42 12.51
N ILE A 497 22.16 -6.70 12.51
CA ILE A 497 21.84 -7.64 11.41
C ILE A 497 21.14 -8.87 11.95
N VAL A 498 19.99 -9.19 11.37
CA VAL A 498 19.35 -10.51 11.55
C VAL A 498 19.91 -11.46 10.48
N PRO A 499 20.64 -12.51 10.87
CA PRO A 499 21.23 -13.44 9.93
C PRO A 499 20.21 -14.45 9.39
N ASP A 500 20.40 -14.88 8.14
CA ASP A 500 19.70 -16.03 7.53
C ASP A 500 20.32 -17.34 8.06
N LYS A 501 19.86 -17.77 9.24
CA LYS A 501 20.39 -18.94 9.95
C LYS A 501 20.22 -20.22 9.12
N GLU A 502 19.06 -20.40 8.47
CA GLU A 502 18.78 -21.61 7.66
C GLU A 502 19.77 -21.74 6.49
N LYS A 503 20.01 -20.63 5.79
CA LYS A 503 20.94 -20.60 4.67
C LYS A 503 22.37 -20.77 5.12
N ALA A 504 22.76 -20.16 6.23
CA ALA A 504 24.10 -20.27 6.79
C ALA A 504 24.41 -21.71 7.22
N GLU A 505 23.50 -22.37 7.95
CA GLU A 505 23.63 -23.78 8.36
C GLU A 505 23.74 -24.69 7.12
N LYS A 506 22.94 -24.46 6.10
CA LYS A 506 22.97 -25.22 4.85
C LYS A 506 24.29 -25.09 4.11
N ASP A 507 24.95 -23.94 4.22
CA ASP A 507 26.27 -23.66 3.64
C ASP A 507 27.43 -24.00 4.60
N GLY A 508 27.15 -24.60 5.79
CA GLY A 508 28.13 -25.03 6.76
C GLY A 508 28.79 -23.91 7.58
N LEU A 509 28.09 -22.77 7.70
CA LEU A 509 28.56 -21.62 8.45
C LEU A 509 27.92 -21.60 9.84
N ASP A 510 28.79 -21.59 10.86
CA ASP A 510 28.42 -21.32 12.25
C ASP A 510 28.42 -19.80 12.52
N ARG A 511 28.05 -19.39 13.73
CA ARG A 511 27.97 -17.99 14.14
C ARG A 511 29.29 -17.22 13.97
N GLU A 512 30.42 -17.86 14.27
CA GLU A 512 31.73 -17.20 14.17
C GLU A 512 32.10 -16.95 12.70
N LYS A 513 31.87 -17.95 11.86
CA LYS A 513 32.12 -17.82 10.40
C LYS A 513 31.22 -16.79 9.75
N ILE A 514 29.94 -16.68 10.16
CA ILE A 514 29.03 -15.63 9.70
C ILE A 514 29.57 -14.25 10.10
N MET A 515 30.05 -14.08 11.34
CA MET A 515 30.65 -12.81 11.76
C MET A 515 31.87 -12.43 10.93
N ILE A 516 32.75 -13.38 10.67
CA ILE A 516 33.95 -13.17 9.82
C ILE A 516 33.53 -12.72 8.42
N GLU A 517 32.49 -13.38 7.84
CA GLU A 517 31.99 -13.00 6.52
C GLU A 517 31.36 -11.58 6.54
N PHE A 518 30.63 -11.23 7.59
CA PHE A 518 30.06 -9.88 7.73
C PHE A 518 31.10 -8.80 7.94
N GLU A 519 32.15 -9.04 8.73
CA GLU A 519 33.28 -8.12 8.90
C GLU A 519 34.04 -7.88 7.60
N LYS A 520 34.22 -8.93 6.80
CA LYS A 520 34.80 -8.83 5.47
C LYS A 520 33.91 -7.98 4.56
N ASN A 521 32.63 -8.26 4.53
CA ASN A 521 31.64 -7.53 3.73
C ASN A 521 31.52 -6.06 4.18
N GLN A 522 31.61 -5.78 5.49
CA GLN A 522 31.66 -4.42 6.04
C GLN A 522 32.82 -3.61 5.46
N LYS A 523 34.02 -4.20 5.44
CA LYS A 523 35.22 -3.55 4.88
C LYS A 523 35.04 -3.20 3.40
N GLU A 524 34.45 -4.12 2.62
CA GLU A 524 34.18 -3.88 1.20
C GLU A 524 33.08 -2.84 1.02
N LEU A 525 32.02 -2.88 1.82
CA LEU A 525 30.93 -1.92 1.78
C LEU A 525 31.41 -0.51 2.13
N ASN A 526 32.24 -0.37 3.17
CA ASN A 526 32.81 0.89 3.59
C ASN A 526 33.73 1.54 2.52
N LYS A 527 34.35 0.72 1.64
CA LYS A 527 35.11 1.27 0.50
C LYS A 527 34.23 1.86 -0.59
N LEU A 528 32.99 1.42 -0.69
CA LEU A 528 32.03 1.86 -1.71
C LEU A 528 31.18 3.05 -1.25
N MET A 529 31.17 3.33 0.05
CA MET A 529 30.39 4.41 0.66
C MET A 529 31.30 5.62 0.99
N PRO A 530 30.72 6.83 1.05
CA PRO A 530 31.43 7.99 1.62
C PRO A 530 31.87 7.71 3.06
N ASN A 531 33.02 8.24 3.45
CA ASN A 531 33.59 7.99 4.78
C ASN A 531 32.65 8.32 5.96
N TYR A 532 31.80 9.34 5.82
CA TYR A 532 30.84 9.73 6.85
C TYR A 532 29.68 8.73 7.01
N MET A 533 29.49 7.82 6.05
CA MET A 533 28.50 6.72 6.10
C MET A 533 29.13 5.38 6.50
N ALA A 534 30.42 5.35 6.86
CA ALA A 534 31.12 4.13 7.16
C ALA A 534 30.57 3.46 8.43
N ILE A 535 30.25 2.16 8.32
CA ILE A 535 29.80 1.34 9.43
C ILE A 535 31.00 1.02 10.33
N SER A 536 30.90 1.37 11.60
CA SER A 536 31.92 1.15 12.61
C SER A 536 31.89 -0.27 13.18
N LYS A 537 30.68 -0.83 13.37
CA LYS A 537 30.49 -2.13 14.01
C LYS A 537 29.28 -2.84 13.42
N ILE A 538 29.38 -4.18 13.31
CA ILE A 538 28.25 -5.07 13.06
C ILE A 538 27.90 -5.81 14.35
N GLU A 539 26.59 -5.91 14.63
CA GLU A 539 26.03 -6.65 15.76
C GLU A 539 24.95 -7.61 15.27
N LEU A 540 25.11 -8.90 15.59
CA LEU A 540 24.11 -9.91 15.24
C LEU A 540 22.92 -9.84 16.19
N GLN A 541 21.72 -9.86 15.62
CA GLN A 541 20.48 -10.02 16.34
C GLN A 541 20.06 -11.49 16.35
N GLU A 542 19.69 -12.00 17.52
CA GLU A 542 19.24 -13.40 17.66
C GLU A 542 17.83 -13.61 17.15
N GLU A 543 16.99 -12.58 17.26
CA GLU A 543 15.59 -12.59 16.89
C GLU A 543 15.32 -11.53 15.80
N GLU A 544 14.21 -11.68 15.08
CA GLU A 544 13.74 -10.67 14.16
C GLU A 544 13.43 -9.35 14.90
N PHE A 545 13.63 -8.22 14.21
CA PHE A 545 13.25 -6.94 14.76
C PHE A 545 11.74 -6.85 15.03
N VAL A 546 11.37 -6.20 16.12
CA VAL A 546 9.97 -5.90 16.43
C VAL A 546 9.41 -4.98 15.36
N LYS A 547 8.30 -5.39 14.76
CA LYS A 547 7.68 -4.69 13.63
C LYS A 547 6.30 -4.14 13.98
N THR A 548 5.90 -3.13 13.25
CA THR A 548 4.52 -2.66 13.22
C THR A 548 3.64 -3.65 12.44
N PRO A 549 2.30 -3.59 12.53
CA PRO A 549 1.39 -4.35 11.67
C PRO A 549 1.67 -4.18 10.16
N LYS A 550 2.24 -3.04 9.76
CA LYS A 550 2.69 -2.76 8.39
C LYS A 550 4.06 -3.36 8.05
N LYS A 551 4.61 -4.23 8.90
CA LYS A 551 5.93 -4.88 8.76
C LYS A 551 7.13 -3.91 8.74
N SER A 552 6.98 -2.68 9.20
CA SER A 552 8.08 -1.73 9.40
C SER A 552 8.74 -1.94 10.75
N ILE A 553 10.07 -1.90 10.82
CA ILE A 553 10.83 -2.05 12.07
C ILE A 553 10.53 -0.88 13.03
N LYS A 554 10.26 -1.19 14.29
CA LYS A 554 10.10 -0.19 15.36
C LYS A 554 11.47 0.30 15.82
N ARG A 555 12.11 1.19 15.02
CA ARG A 555 13.50 1.66 15.22
C ARG A 555 13.77 2.18 16.62
N TYR A 556 12.80 2.88 17.23
CA TYR A 556 12.92 3.47 18.57
C TYR A 556 13.20 2.46 19.69
N LEU A 557 13.04 1.16 19.45
CA LEU A 557 13.38 0.12 20.40
C LEU A 557 14.88 -0.27 20.38
N TYR A 558 15.63 0.23 19.39
CA TYR A 558 17.02 -0.18 19.13
C TYR A 558 18.03 0.97 19.16
N ASN A 559 17.55 2.21 19.21
CA ASN A 559 18.39 3.42 19.31
C ASN A 559 18.97 3.60 20.69
#